data_0bf2a901501e8058fb4a9a50c2134b28
#
_entry.id   0bf2a901501e8058fb4a9a50c2134b28
#
_cell.length_a   1.000
_cell.length_b   1.000
_cell.length_c   1.000
_cell.angle_alpha   90.00
_cell.angle_beta   90.00
_cell.angle_gamma   90.00
#
_symmetry.space_group_name_H-M   'P 1'
#
loop_
_entity.id
_entity.type
_entity.pdbx_description
1 polymer ?
#
loop_
_entity_poly.entity_id
_entity_poly.type
_entity_poly.pdbx_seq_one_letter_code
_entity_poly.pdbx_strand_id
1 'polypeptide(L)'
;MKIAIIGTGNLGKSIAKGLITSNAITTLYLTKRHLNSISEFEGYKNVFLTSDNIVAVQQSDILIFAVQPSHFESILKSIKPHLTDKHVIISTITGYSISKIESEIGLEQFIIRAMPNTAIAVGKSMTCLCSNEQGAKRIKIAEAIFNRLGHSLSIPEAQMQAATVVCASGVAFWMRLIRATTQAAIQLGFDSKEAQELAMYTCEGAANLLITNGNHPEEEIDKVTTPKGCTIQGLNEMEHKGLSSSLIQGMVASFNKISNITKEQI
;
A
#
# COMPACT_ATOMS: atom_id res chain seq x y z
N MET A 1 -13.40 8.00 14.42
CA MET A 1 -13.95 7.49 13.14
C MET A 1 -14.45 6.07 13.36
N LYS A 2 -15.62 5.72 12.83
CA LYS A 2 -16.14 4.35 12.82
C LYS A 2 -15.77 3.70 11.50
N ILE A 3 -14.92 2.69 11.55
CA ILE A 3 -14.33 2.07 10.36
C ILE A 3 -14.65 0.57 10.36
N ALA A 4 -15.03 0.02 9.22
CA ALA A 4 -15.02 -1.42 8.97
C ALA A 4 -13.93 -1.79 7.97
N ILE A 5 -13.16 -2.82 8.27
CA ILE A 5 -12.27 -3.47 7.31
C ILE A 5 -12.94 -4.77 6.87
N ILE A 6 -13.43 -4.75 5.63
CA ILE A 6 -14.07 -5.90 5.00
C ILE A 6 -12.96 -6.76 4.37
N GLY A 7 -12.68 -7.89 5.02
CA GLY A 7 -11.60 -8.78 4.62
C GLY A 7 -10.28 -8.54 5.35
N THR A 8 -10.13 -9.12 6.53
CA THR A 8 -8.91 -9.00 7.33
C THR A 8 -7.91 -10.11 6.96
N GLY A 9 -7.41 -10.05 5.70
CA GLY A 9 -6.25 -10.80 5.20
C GLY A 9 -4.93 -10.11 5.59
N ASN A 10 -3.83 -10.37 4.87
CA ASN A 10 -2.53 -9.76 5.18
C ASN A 10 -2.59 -8.22 5.14
N LEU A 11 -3.13 -7.64 4.07
CA LEU A 11 -3.28 -6.18 3.94
C LEU A 11 -4.26 -5.64 4.99
N GLY A 12 -5.44 -6.26 5.15
CA GLY A 12 -6.43 -5.83 6.15
C GLY A 12 -5.89 -5.86 7.58
N LYS A 13 -5.09 -6.87 7.94
CA LYS A 13 -4.37 -6.93 9.22
C LYS A 13 -3.37 -5.77 9.36
N SER A 14 -2.60 -5.49 8.31
CA SER A 14 -1.63 -4.38 8.32
C SER A 14 -2.32 -3.03 8.51
N ILE A 15 -3.44 -2.80 7.82
CA ILE A 15 -4.27 -1.59 8.00
C ILE A 15 -4.81 -1.53 9.44
N ALA A 16 -5.36 -2.64 9.96
CA ALA A 16 -5.91 -2.69 11.30
C ALA A 16 -4.84 -2.35 12.36
N LYS A 17 -3.65 -2.98 12.28
CA LYS A 17 -2.53 -2.69 13.18
C LYS A 17 -2.13 -1.22 13.14
N GLY A 18 -1.96 -0.66 11.96
CA GLY A 18 -1.60 0.75 11.80
C GLY A 18 -2.67 1.69 12.36
N LEU A 19 -3.95 1.42 12.12
CA LEU A 19 -5.06 2.22 12.65
C LEU A 19 -5.14 2.16 14.20
N ILE A 20 -4.96 0.98 14.78
CA ILE A 20 -4.94 0.80 16.24
C ILE A 20 -3.77 1.59 16.84
N THR A 21 -2.56 1.43 16.30
CA THR A 21 -1.36 2.13 16.78
C THR A 21 -1.48 3.65 16.66
N SER A 22 -2.15 4.16 15.63
CA SER A 22 -2.31 5.60 15.40
C SER A 22 -3.35 6.28 16.29
N ASN A 23 -4.10 5.52 17.11
CA ASN A 23 -5.23 6.01 17.92
C ASN A 23 -6.28 6.81 17.13
N ALA A 24 -6.42 6.49 15.82
CA ALA A 24 -7.28 7.27 14.90
C ALA A 24 -8.74 6.83 14.90
N ILE A 25 -9.04 5.68 15.52
CA ILE A 25 -10.34 5.02 15.46
C ILE A 25 -11.14 5.20 16.74
N THR A 26 -12.44 5.43 16.60
CA THR A 26 -13.41 5.35 17.69
C THR A 26 -13.95 3.92 17.79
N THR A 27 -14.21 3.28 16.65
CA THR A 27 -14.70 1.91 16.53
C THR A 27 -14.10 1.29 15.28
N LEU A 28 -13.64 0.05 15.37
CA LEU A 28 -13.08 -0.73 14.27
C LEU A 28 -13.77 -2.10 14.19
N TYR A 29 -14.49 -2.35 13.11
CA TYR A 29 -15.00 -3.67 12.78
C TYR A 29 -14.02 -4.38 11.84
N LEU A 30 -13.64 -5.60 12.17
CA LEU A 30 -12.79 -6.46 11.35
C LEU A 30 -13.59 -7.67 10.89
N THR A 31 -13.75 -7.84 9.58
CA THR A 31 -14.50 -8.99 9.07
C THR A 31 -13.60 -10.06 8.51
N LYS A 32 -13.88 -11.33 8.83
CA LYS A 32 -13.24 -12.51 8.27
C LYS A 32 -14.07 -13.75 8.46
N ARG A 33 -14.08 -14.66 7.47
CA ARG A 33 -14.84 -15.92 7.55
C ARG A 33 -14.43 -16.79 8.74
N HIS A 34 -13.14 -16.86 9.07
CA HIS A 34 -12.58 -17.62 10.20
C HIS A 34 -11.97 -16.67 11.22
N LEU A 35 -12.70 -16.33 12.27
CA LEU A 35 -12.32 -15.32 13.26
C LEU A 35 -11.05 -15.69 14.04
N ASN A 36 -10.82 -16.99 14.30
CA ASN A 36 -9.60 -17.44 14.99
C ASN A 36 -8.30 -16.94 14.31
N SER A 37 -8.33 -16.70 13.00
CA SER A 37 -7.17 -16.20 12.28
C SER A 37 -6.87 -14.71 12.49
N ILE A 38 -7.73 -14.01 13.22
CA ILE A 38 -7.60 -12.58 13.60
C ILE A 38 -7.79 -12.37 15.11
N SER A 39 -7.68 -13.44 15.91
CA SER A 39 -7.80 -13.39 17.38
C SER A 39 -6.76 -12.48 18.03
N GLU A 40 -5.66 -12.16 17.35
CA GLU A 40 -4.66 -11.17 17.78
C GLU A 40 -5.25 -9.77 18.02
N PHE A 41 -6.44 -9.50 17.49
CA PHE A 41 -7.16 -8.23 17.69
C PHE A 41 -8.22 -8.29 18.79
N GLU A 42 -8.42 -9.44 19.41
CA GLU A 42 -9.26 -9.58 20.60
C GLU A 42 -8.66 -8.82 21.79
N GLY A 43 -9.51 -8.23 22.59
CA GLY A 43 -9.04 -7.48 23.77
C GLY A 43 -8.81 -5.97 23.57
N TYR A 44 -8.77 -5.47 22.34
CA TYR A 44 -8.83 -4.04 22.11
C TYR A 44 -10.26 -3.53 22.29
N LYS A 45 -10.52 -2.63 23.24
CA LYS A 45 -11.88 -2.17 23.64
C LYS A 45 -12.73 -1.62 22.51
N ASN A 46 -12.13 -1.10 21.48
CA ASN A 46 -12.80 -0.46 20.33
C ASN A 46 -12.71 -1.28 19.04
N VAL A 47 -12.31 -2.54 19.13
CA VAL A 47 -12.19 -3.47 17.98
C VAL A 47 -13.21 -4.60 18.14
N PHE A 48 -13.99 -4.84 17.09
CA PHE A 48 -15.04 -5.84 17.04
C PHE A 48 -14.78 -6.80 15.88
N LEU A 49 -14.76 -8.08 16.17
CA LEU A 49 -14.55 -9.14 15.16
C LEU A 49 -15.90 -9.74 14.77
N THR A 50 -16.15 -9.87 13.47
CA THR A 50 -17.38 -10.50 12.97
C THR A 50 -17.13 -11.26 11.67
N SER A 51 -17.89 -12.32 11.43
CA SER A 51 -17.94 -12.98 10.11
C SER A 51 -19.02 -12.37 9.19
N ASP A 52 -19.86 -11.49 9.72
CA ASP A 52 -20.96 -10.87 9.01
C ASP A 52 -20.56 -9.45 8.54
N ASN A 53 -20.44 -9.28 7.22
CA ASN A 53 -20.12 -7.99 6.61
C ASN A 53 -21.26 -6.96 6.79
N ILE A 54 -22.51 -7.40 6.86
CA ILE A 54 -23.67 -6.50 7.01
C ILE A 54 -23.64 -5.82 8.37
N VAL A 55 -23.36 -6.58 9.43
CA VAL A 55 -23.18 -6.03 10.78
C VAL A 55 -22.09 -4.97 10.80
N ALA A 56 -20.94 -5.26 10.18
CA ALA A 56 -19.83 -4.31 10.12
C ALA A 56 -20.19 -3.02 9.35
N VAL A 57 -20.91 -3.14 8.22
CA VAL A 57 -21.39 -2.00 7.42
C VAL A 57 -22.34 -1.14 8.24
N GLN A 58 -23.36 -1.71 8.88
CA GLN A 58 -24.36 -0.97 9.64
C GLN A 58 -23.80 -0.20 10.84
N GLN A 59 -22.65 -0.62 11.36
CA GLN A 59 -22.01 -0.03 12.55
C GLN A 59 -20.87 0.94 12.21
N SER A 60 -20.61 1.18 10.92
CA SER A 60 -19.46 1.96 10.46
C SER A 60 -19.87 3.04 9.46
N ASP A 61 -19.07 4.10 9.36
CA ASP A 61 -19.26 5.18 8.37
C ASP A 61 -18.26 5.03 7.19
N ILE A 62 -17.13 4.37 7.43
CA ILE A 62 -16.04 4.18 6.47
C ILE A 62 -15.82 2.69 6.28
N LEU A 63 -15.90 2.24 5.04
CA LEU A 63 -15.79 0.83 4.67
C LEU A 63 -14.53 0.62 3.82
N ILE A 64 -13.51 -0.03 4.40
CA ILE A 64 -12.25 -0.35 3.71
C ILE A 64 -12.31 -1.80 3.25
N PHE A 65 -12.25 -2.02 1.94
CA PHE A 65 -12.29 -3.35 1.34
C PHE A 65 -10.87 -3.84 1.05
N ALA A 66 -10.48 -4.94 1.69
CA ALA A 66 -9.19 -5.59 1.54
C ALA A 66 -9.35 -7.11 1.30
N VAL A 67 -10.29 -7.48 0.43
CA VAL A 67 -10.59 -8.84 0.01
C VAL A 67 -9.90 -9.18 -1.32
N GLN A 68 -9.91 -10.46 -1.70
CA GLN A 68 -9.49 -10.85 -3.04
C GLN A 68 -10.48 -10.34 -4.09
N PRO A 69 -10.02 -9.95 -5.29
CA PRO A 69 -10.90 -9.45 -6.36
C PRO A 69 -12.09 -10.36 -6.66
N SER A 70 -11.88 -11.69 -6.66
CA SER A 70 -12.92 -12.70 -6.91
C SER A 70 -14.08 -12.71 -5.93
N HIS A 71 -13.91 -12.12 -4.75
CA HIS A 71 -14.97 -12.05 -3.74
C HIS A 71 -15.62 -10.67 -3.65
N PHE A 72 -15.01 -9.65 -4.27
CA PHE A 72 -15.41 -8.26 -4.06
C PHE A 72 -16.82 -7.98 -4.58
N GLU A 73 -17.14 -8.41 -5.80
CA GLU A 73 -18.45 -8.19 -6.43
C GLU A 73 -19.59 -8.81 -5.60
N SER A 74 -19.44 -10.07 -5.16
CA SER A 74 -20.46 -10.73 -4.34
C SER A 74 -20.68 -10.02 -3.00
N ILE A 75 -19.61 -9.49 -2.41
CA ILE A 75 -19.71 -8.69 -1.18
C ILE A 75 -20.43 -7.37 -1.44
N LEU A 76 -20.07 -6.63 -2.50
CA LEU A 76 -20.74 -5.39 -2.87
C LEU A 76 -22.24 -5.60 -3.05
N LYS A 77 -22.65 -6.64 -3.79
CA LYS A 77 -24.08 -7.00 -3.98
C LYS A 77 -24.78 -7.28 -2.65
N SER A 78 -24.14 -7.99 -1.73
CA SER A 78 -24.73 -8.34 -0.44
C SER A 78 -24.93 -7.15 0.49
N ILE A 79 -24.03 -6.16 0.46
CA ILE A 79 -24.10 -4.99 1.33
C ILE A 79 -24.88 -3.82 0.72
N LYS A 80 -25.08 -3.80 -0.61
CA LYS A 80 -25.76 -2.72 -1.31
C LYS A 80 -27.09 -2.26 -0.64
N PRO A 81 -27.99 -3.17 -0.19
CA PRO A 81 -29.23 -2.77 0.48
C PRO A 81 -29.03 -2.04 1.83
N HIS A 82 -27.83 -2.13 2.39
CA HIS A 82 -27.46 -1.56 3.69
C HIS A 82 -26.59 -0.31 3.56
N LEU A 83 -26.23 0.08 2.32
CA LEU A 83 -25.49 1.32 2.07
C LEU A 83 -26.40 2.52 2.22
N THR A 84 -25.84 3.60 2.75
CA THR A 84 -26.51 4.89 2.92
C THR A 84 -25.64 6.01 2.33
N ASP A 85 -26.18 7.20 2.25
CA ASP A 85 -25.49 8.44 1.84
C ASP A 85 -24.35 8.89 2.78
N LYS A 86 -24.15 8.20 3.91
CA LYS A 86 -23.06 8.47 4.86
C LYS A 86 -21.81 7.64 4.60
N HIS A 87 -21.97 6.49 3.95
CA HIS A 87 -20.88 5.55 3.78
C HIS A 87 -19.81 6.06 2.80
N VAL A 88 -18.56 6.01 3.23
CA VAL A 88 -17.40 6.21 2.37
C VAL A 88 -16.79 4.85 2.04
N ILE A 89 -16.83 4.48 0.77
CA ILE A 89 -16.33 3.22 0.25
C ILE A 89 -14.85 3.42 -0.13
N ILE A 90 -13.94 2.71 0.53
CA ILE A 90 -12.52 2.73 0.20
C ILE A 90 -12.11 1.35 -0.30
N SER A 91 -11.83 1.22 -1.59
CA SER A 91 -11.41 -0.04 -2.20
C SER A 91 -9.89 -0.10 -2.30
N THR A 92 -9.27 -1.14 -1.73
CA THR A 92 -7.85 -1.45 -1.93
C THR A 92 -7.65 -2.59 -2.95
N ILE A 93 -8.68 -2.88 -3.75
CA ILE A 93 -8.70 -4.02 -4.66
C ILE A 93 -7.97 -3.68 -5.96
N THR A 94 -6.95 -4.47 -6.27
CA THR A 94 -6.20 -4.34 -7.52
C THR A 94 -7.06 -4.79 -8.71
N GLY A 95 -7.00 -4.05 -9.82
CA GLY A 95 -7.68 -4.40 -11.07
C GLY A 95 -9.19 -4.16 -11.07
N TYR A 96 -9.78 -3.57 -10.02
CA TYR A 96 -11.21 -3.27 -9.95
C TYR A 96 -11.44 -1.75 -10.04
N SER A 97 -11.98 -1.28 -11.17
CA SER A 97 -12.13 0.15 -11.45
C SER A 97 -13.27 0.80 -10.67
N ILE A 98 -13.24 2.13 -10.57
CA ILE A 98 -14.34 2.93 -10.02
C ILE A 98 -15.64 2.63 -10.76
N SER A 99 -15.62 2.61 -12.09
CA SER A 99 -16.79 2.33 -12.91
C SER A 99 -17.42 0.95 -12.63
N LYS A 100 -16.60 -0.07 -12.36
CA LYS A 100 -17.11 -1.38 -11.93
C LYS A 100 -17.75 -1.32 -10.54
N ILE A 101 -17.19 -0.55 -9.60
CA ILE A 101 -17.80 -0.37 -8.28
C ILE A 101 -19.14 0.36 -8.43
N GLU A 102 -19.18 1.44 -9.21
CA GLU A 102 -20.40 2.22 -9.49
C GLU A 102 -21.50 1.37 -10.11
N SER A 103 -21.18 0.48 -11.04
CA SER A 103 -22.16 -0.42 -11.65
C SER A 103 -22.82 -1.34 -10.62
N GLU A 104 -22.11 -1.72 -9.57
CA GLU A 104 -22.63 -2.58 -8.51
C GLU A 104 -23.46 -1.83 -7.47
N ILE A 105 -22.96 -0.67 -6.97
CA ILE A 105 -23.57 0.00 -5.82
C ILE A 105 -24.22 1.34 -6.13
N GLY A 106 -24.04 1.88 -7.34
CA GLY A 106 -24.62 3.14 -7.80
C GLY A 106 -23.63 4.30 -7.82
N LEU A 107 -23.97 5.32 -8.62
CA LEU A 107 -23.14 6.50 -8.90
C LEU A 107 -23.09 7.49 -7.72
N GLU A 108 -24.11 7.46 -6.85
CA GLU A 108 -24.26 8.42 -5.74
C GLU A 108 -23.38 8.09 -4.52
N GLN A 109 -22.72 6.93 -4.52
CA GLN A 109 -21.87 6.51 -3.41
C GLN A 109 -20.52 7.24 -3.45
N PHE A 110 -19.97 7.57 -2.27
CA PHE A 110 -18.62 8.10 -2.13
C PHE A 110 -17.61 6.97 -2.33
N ILE A 111 -17.05 6.84 -3.52
CA ILE A 111 -16.12 5.78 -3.89
C ILE A 111 -14.71 6.35 -3.99
N ILE A 112 -13.81 5.77 -3.23
CA ILE A 112 -12.37 6.08 -3.24
C ILE A 112 -11.62 4.78 -3.48
N ARG A 113 -10.66 4.79 -4.37
CA ARG A 113 -9.68 3.70 -4.49
C ARG A 113 -8.41 4.10 -3.78
N ALA A 114 -7.85 3.18 -3.03
CA ALA A 114 -6.58 3.35 -2.34
C ALA A 114 -5.64 2.20 -2.71
N MET A 115 -4.39 2.50 -2.98
CA MET A 115 -3.36 1.51 -3.25
C MET A 115 -2.23 1.67 -2.23
N PRO A 116 -2.41 1.11 -1.02
CA PRO A 116 -1.37 1.05 0.00
C PRO A 116 -0.40 -0.12 -0.26
N ASN A 117 0.62 -0.20 0.58
CA ASN A 117 1.51 -1.36 0.65
C ASN A 117 1.64 -1.91 2.07
N THR A 118 2.37 -3.01 2.24
CA THR A 118 2.50 -3.70 3.53
C THR A 118 3.24 -2.89 4.60
N ALA A 119 4.03 -1.87 4.24
CA ALA A 119 4.68 -0.97 5.19
C ALA A 119 3.68 -0.13 6.01
N ILE A 120 2.39 -0.21 5.67
CA ILE A 120 1.30 0.36 6.47
C ILE A 120 1.33 -0.14 7.93
N ALA A 121 1.78 -1.38 8.15
CA ALA A 121 1.88 -1.97 9.48
C ALA A 121 2.87 -1.24 10.42
N VAL A 122 3.81 -0.52 9.83
CA VAL A 122 4.84 0.28 10.55
C VAL A 122 4.70 1.78 10.31
N GLY A 123 3.56 2.23 9.75
CA GLY A 123 3.27 3.64 9.52
C GLY A 123 4.13 4.30 8.44
N LYS A 124 4.61 3.53 7.46
CA LYS A 124 5.52 3.98 6.39
C LYS A 124 5.01 3.62 4.99
N SER A 125 3.70 3.43 4.82
CA SER A 125 3.13 3.15 3.50
C SER A 125 3.19 4.38 2.61
N MET A 126 3.49 4.18 1.33
CA MET A 126 3.07 5.09 0.27
C MET A 126 1.73 4.61 -0.27
N THR A 127 0.69 5.44 -0.18
CA THR A 127 -0.67 5.10 -0.60
C THR A 127 -1.15 6.04 -1.68
N CYS A 128 -1.41 5.53 -2.87
CA CYS A 128 -2.04 6.32 -3.93
C CYS A 128 -3.57 6.27 -3.80
N LEU A 129 -4.22 7.42 -4.02
CA LEU A 129 -5.67 7.61 -3.90
C LEU A 129 -6.25 8.13 -5.20
N CYS A 130 -7.42 7.67 -5.58
CA CYS A 130 -8.28 8.31 -6.57
C CYS A 130 -9.75 8.11 -6.20
N SER A 131 -10.66 8.85 -6.81
CA SER A 131 -12.09 8.77 -6.46
C SER A 131 -12.99 9.03 -7.66
N ASN A 132 -14.26 8.64 -7.53
CA ASN A 132 -15.31 9.17 -8.39
C ASN A 132 -15.65 10.62 -8.01
N GLU A 133 -16.58 11.24 -8.75
CA GLU A 133 -17.00 12.62 -8.50
C GLU A 133 -17.56 12.82 -7.09
N GLN A 134 -18.40 11.90 -6.62
CA GLN A 134 -18.93 11.95 -5.26
C GLN A 134 -17.83 11.73 -4.21
N GLY A 135 -16.97 10.73 -4.42
CA GLY A 135 -15.84 10.44 -3.54
C GLY A 135 -14.86 11.59 -3.38
N ALA A 136 -14.70 12.44 -4.41
CA ALA A 136 -13.87 13.64 -4.35
C ALA A 136 -14.30 14.58 -3.21
N LYS A 137 -15.60 14.64 -2.89
CA LYS A 137 -16.13 15.44 -1.77
C LYS A 137 -15.69 14.91 -0.40
N ARG A 138 -15.23 13.67 -0.33
CA ARG A 138 -14.83 12.95 0.89
C ARG A 138 -13.37 12.47 0.86
N ILE A 139 -12.59 12.79 -0.18
CA ILE A 139 -11.20 12.32 -0.34
C ILE A 139 -10.32 12.64 0.87
N LYS A 140 -10.56 13.78 1.53
CA LYS A 140 -9.85 14.18 2.75
C LYS A 140 -9.99 13.19 3.91
N ILE A 141 -11.05 12.39 3.93
CA ILE A 141 -11.23 11.32 4.93
C ILE A 141 -10.20 10.21 4.66
N ALA A 142 -10.07 9.78 3.42
CA ALA A 142 -9.06 8.78 3.04
C ALA A 142 -7.63 9.31 3.25
N GLU A 143 -7.34 10.54 2.83
CA GLU A 143 -6.04 11.18 3.10
C GLU A 143 -5.74 11.20 4.60
N ALA A 144 -6.68 11.60 5.45
CA ALA A 144 -6.50 11.63 6.89
C ALA A 144 -6.24 10.25 7.51
N ILE A 145 -6.83 9.19 6.94
CA ILE A 145 -6.58 7.81 7.35
C ILE A 145 -5.19 7.38 6.92
N PHE A 146 -4.87 7.48 5.63
CA PHE A 146 -3.63 6.94 5.08
C PHE A 146 -2.40 7.75 5.45
N ASN A 147 -2.51 9.05 5.70
CA ASN A 147 -1.41 9.87 6.23
C ASN A 147 -1.02 9.53 7.68
N ARG A 148 -1.89 8.86 8.43
CA ARG A 148 -1.52 8.27 9.73
C ARG A 148 -0.78 6.94 9.59
N LEU A 149 -0.89 6.33 8.42
CA LEU A 149 -0.33 5.01 8.11
C LEU A 149 0.90 5.11 7.18
N GLY A 150 1.35 6.34 6.93
CA GLY A 150 2.47 6.66 6.06
C GLY A 150 2.25 7.98 5.34
N HIS A 151 2.36 7.96 4.02
CA HIS A 151 2.12 9.11 3.15
C HIS A 151 1.08 8.76 2.09
N SER A 152 0.22 9.72 1.72
CA SER A 152 -0.76 9.52 0.65
C SER A 152 -0.59 10.55 -0.47
N LEU A 153 -0.91 10.13 -1.69
CA LEU A 153 -0.89 10.98 -2.89
C LEU A 153 -2.14 10.74 -3.73
N SER A 154 -2.87 11.79 -4.03
CA SER A 154 -3.99 11.73 -4.96
C SER A 154 -3.49 11.75 -6.41
N ILE A 155 -3.94 10.78 -7.22
CA ILE A 155 -3.55 10.59 -8.62
C ILE A 155 -4.79 10.31 -9.48
N PRO A 156 -4.75 10.54 -10.80
CA PRO A 156 -5.77 10.07 -11.72
C PRO A 156 -5.93 8.55 -11.67
N GLU A 157 -7.17 8.03 -11.82
CA GLU A 157 -7.43 6.59 -11.80
C GLU A 157 -6.62 5.83 -12.86
N ALA A 158 -6.39 6.43 -14.02
CA ALA A 158 -5.57 5.84 -15.09
C ALA A 158 -4.13 5.49 -14.65
N GLN A 159 -3.61 6.15 -13.62
CA GLN A 159 -2.27 5.89 -13.07
C GLN A 159 -2.26 4.84 -11.94
N MET A 160 -3.43 4.37 -11.47
CA MET A 160 -3.50 3.43 -10.34
C MET A 160 -2.79 2.11 -10.59
N GLN A 161 -2.76 1.64 -11.83
CA GLN A 161 -2.03 0.43 -12.19
C GLN A 161 -0.51 0.64 -12.08
N ALA A 162 0.00 1.76 -12.56
CA ALA A 162 1.41 2.12 -12.40
C ALA A 162 1.76 2.29 -10.92
N ALA A 163 0.90 2.96 -10.14
CA ALA A 163 1.05 3.09 -8.70
C ALA A 163 1.10 1.74 -7.98
N THR A 164 0.33 0.74 -8.43
CA THR A 164 0.39 -0.62 -7.90
C THR A 164 1.80 -1.21 -8.05
N VAL A 165 2.44 -1.02 -9.20
CA VAL A 165 3.81 -1.51 -9.44
C VAL A 165 4.83 -0.74 -8.62
N VAL A 166 4.78 0.60 -8.66
CA VAL A 166 5.79 1.45 -8.02
C VAL A 166 5.69 1.41 -6.50
N CYS A 167 4.47 1.48 -5.95
CA CYS A 167 4.26 1.64 -4.51
C CYS A 167 4.01 0.30 -3.82
N ALA A 168 3.14 -0.56 -4.35
CA ALA A 168 2.78 -1.81 -3.68
C ALA A 168 3.80 -2.92 -3.96
N SER A 169 4.07 -3.24 -5.23
CA SER A 169 5.11 -4.21 -5.61
C SER A 169 6.51 -3.69 -5.33
N GLY A 170 6.72 -2.38 -5.43
CA GLY A 170 8.01 -1.71 -5.24
C GLY A 170 8.67 -2.02 -3.89
N VAL A 171 7.89 -2.26 -2.84
CA VAL A 171 8.44 -2.71 -1.54
C VAL A 171 9.30 -3.97 -1.71
N ALA A 172 8.85 -4.92 -2.52
CA ALA A 172 9.63 -6.15 -2.77
C ALA A 172 10.91 -5.86 -3.58
N PHE A 173 10.86 -4.92 -4.52
CA PHE A 173 12.05 -4.52 -5.31
C PHE A 173 13.10 -3.85 -4.42
N TRP A 174 12.69 -2.92 -3.55
CA TRP A 174 13.59 -2.31 -2.55
C TRP A 174 14.17 -3.34 -1.58
N MET A 175 13.35 -4.27 -1.05
CA MET A 175 13.84 -5.36 -0.21
C MET A 175 14.85 -6.24 -0.95
N ARG A 176 14.70 -6.45 -2.27
CA ARG A 176 15.66 -7.20 -3.08
C ARG A 176 17.00 -6.48 -3.19
N LEU A 177 17.00 -5.16 -3.35
CA LEU A 177 18.22 -4.35 -3.35
C LEU A 177 18.91 -4.37 -1.98
N ILE A 178 18.15 -4.20 -0.87
CA ILE A 178 18.68 -4.35 0.49
C ILE A 178 19.33 -5.73 0.68
N ARG A 179 18.66 -6.80 0.20
CA ARG A 179 19.22 -8.16 0.28
C ARG A 179 20.52 -8.29 -0.52
N ALA A 180 20.60 -7.72 -1.71
CA ALA A 180 21.81 -7.74 -2.52
C ALA A 180 22.97 -7.00 -1.81
N THR A 181 22.69 -5.83 -1.21
CA THR A 181 23.66 -5.07 -0.41
C THR A 181 24.13 -5.87 0.80
N THR A 182 23.22 -6.55 1.51
CA THR A 182 23.57 -7.47 2.61
C THR A 182 24.54 -8.57 2.15
N GLN A 183 24.26 -9.19 1.00
CA GLN A 183 25.13 -10.25 0.44
C GLN A 183 26.52 -9.70 0.08
N ALA A 184 26.58 -8.51 -0.51
CA ALA A 184 27.85 -7.85 -0.79
C ALA A 184 28.64 -7.53 0.49
N ALA A 185 27.98 -7.02 1.54
CA ALA A 185 28.64 -6.74 2.81
C ALA A 185 29.22 -8.01 3.46
N ILE A 186 28.50 -9.15 3.39
CA ILE A 186 29.04 -10.45 3.84
C ILE A 186 30.29 -10.83 3.04
N GLN A 187 30.25 -10.66 1.72
CA GLN A 187 31.43 -10.94 0.87
C GLN A 187 32.62 -10.04 1.19
N LEU A 188 32.35 -8.83 1.70
CA LEU A 188 33.38 -7.88 2.16
C LEU A 188 33.87 -8.13 3.59
N GLY A 189 33.35 -9.15 4.29
CA GLY A 189 33.85 -9.62 5.58
C GLY A 189 33.00 -9.32 6.81
N PHE A 190 31.80 -8.69 6.67
CA PHE A 190 30.89 -8.50 7.78
C PHE A 190 30.12 -9.79 8.11
N ASP A 191 29.77 -9.99 9.38
CA ASP A 191 28.83 -11.05 9.73
C ASP A 191 27.42 -10.75 9.18
N SER A 192 26.56 -11.77 9.14
CA SER A 192 25.25 -11.64 8.49
C SER A 192 24.31 -10.65 9.18
N LYS A 193 24.43 -10.48 10.51
CA LYS A 193 23.60 -9.56 11.28
C LYS A 193 24.05 -8.12 11.07
N GLU A 194 25.34 -7.87 11.19
CA GLU A 194 25.96 -6.55 10.91
C GLU A 194 25.67 -6.13 9.47
N ALA A 195 25.89 -7.02 8.50
CA ALA A 195 25.64 -6.78 7.09
C ALA A 195 24.17 -6.36 6.82
N GLN A 196 23.22 -6.98 7.51
CA GLN A 196 21.81 -6.64 7.37
C GLN A 196 21.51 -5.26 7.97
N GLU A 197 22.04 -4.94 9.16
CA GLU A 197 21.87 -3.64 9.78
C GLU A 197 22.47 -2.51 8.92
N LEU A 198 23.70 -2.69 8.44
CA LEU A 198 24.35 -1.73 7.53
C LEU A 198 23.51 -1.46 6.28
N ALA A 199 23.04 -2.51 5.61
CA ALA A 199 22.24 -2.36 4.40
C ALA A 199 20.91 -1.62 4.64
N MET A 200 20.18 -1.97 5.72
CA MET A 200 18.88 -1.38 6.04
C MET A 200 19.00 0.10 6.39
N TYR A 201 19.88 0.46 7.32
CA TYR A 201 20.01 1.85 7.77
C TYR A 201 20.66 2.76 6.72
N THR A 202 21.55 2.24 5.88
CA THR A 202 22.08 3.00 4.74
C THR A 202 20.97 3.30 3.73
N CYS A 203 20.12 2.33 3.41
CA CYS A 203 18.98 2.52 2.53
C CYS A 203 17.97 3.53 3.11
N GLU A 204 17.66 3.41 4.41
CA GLU A 204 16.78 4.37 5.11
C GLU A 204 17.38 5.77 5.08
N GLY A 205 18.68 5.92 5.34
CA GLY A 205 19.39 7.20 5.29
C GLY A 205 19.32 7.84 3.92
N ALA A 206 19.57 7.09 2.85
CA ALA A 206 19.50 7.57 1.48
C ALA A 206 18.09 8.04 1.11
N ALA A 207 17.06 7.28 1.47
CA ALA A 207 15.67 7.68 1.24
C ALA A 207 15.31 8.96 2.01
N ASN A 208 15.73 9.06 3.28
CA ASN A 208 15.45 10.22 4.11
C ASN A 208 16.16 11.49 3.63
N LEU A 209 17.38 11.39 3.08
CA LEU A 209 18.07 12.53 2.45
C LEU A 209 17.23 13.09 1.31
N LEU A 210 16.74 12.26 0.39
CA LEU A 210 15.91 12.69 -0.72
C LEU A 210 14.57 13.28 -0.26
N ILE A 211 13.92 12.64 0.72
CA ILE A 211 12.63 13.10 1.26
C ILE A 211 12.77 14.47 1.96
N THR A 212 13.85 14.65 2.72
CA THR A 212 14.07 15.86 3.52
C THR A 212 14.57 17.04 2.69
N ASN A 213 15.52 16.77 1.79
CA ASN A 213 16.15 17.82 0.99
C ASN A 213 15.34 18.20 -0.26
N GLY A 214 14.55 17.25 -0.80
CA GLY A 214 13.79 17.43 -2.03
C GLY A 214 14.65 17.54 -3.29
N ASN A 215 15.94 17.23 -3.19
CA ASN A 215 16.88 17.32 -4.31
C ASN A 215 16.69 16.16 -5.30
N HIS A 216 17.18 16.35 -6.51
CA HIS A 216 17.24 15.27 -7.48
C HIS A 216 18.21 14.18 -7.02
N PRO A 217 17.90 12.87 -7.21
CA PRO A 217 18.78 11.77 -6.79
C PRO A 217 20.23 11.92 -7.25
N GLU A 218 20.46 12.36 -8.50
CA GLU A 218 21.82 12.54 -9.04
C GLU A 218 22.61 13.63 -8.29
N GLU A 219 21.94 14.70 -7.81
CA GLU A 219 22.59 15.73 -6.99
C GLU A 219 23.08 15.17 -5.64
N GLU A 220 22.31 14.27 -5.03
CA GLU A 220 22.73 13.63 -3.79
C GLU A 220 23.82 12.56 -4.04
N ILE A 221 23.78 11.87 -5.18
CA ILE A 221 24.83 10.94 -5.61
C ILE A 221 26.14 11.68 -5.83
N ASP A 222 26.13 12.83 -6.51
CA ASP A 222 27.31 13.64 -6.75
C ASP A 222 28.00 14.12 -5.46
N LYS A 223 27.24 14.39 -4.39
CA LYS A 223 27.81 14.77 -3.09
C LYS A 223 28.62 13.65 -2.41
N VAL A 224 28.32 12.39 -2.70
CA VAL A 224 29.03 11.24 -2.15
C VAL A 224 30.04 10.63 -3.12
N THR A 225 30.17 11.20 -4.33
CA THR A 225 31.14 10.78 -5.35
C THR A 225 32.33 11.76 -5.40
N THR A 226 33.53 11.23 -5.25
CA THR A 226 34.76 12.01 -5.36
C THR A 226 35.56 11.59 -6.60
N PRO A 227 36.34 12.52 -7.19
CA PRO A 227 37.23 12.17 -8.32
C PRO A 227 38.12 10.99 -8.00
N LYS A 228 38.12 9.96 -8.85
CA LYS A 228 38.84 8.68 -8.66
C LYS A 228 38.44 7.91 -7.39
N GLY A 229 37.29 8.22 -6.76
CA GLY A 229 36.82 7.56 -5.54
C GLY A 229 36.26 6.17 -5.80
N CYS A 230 36.10 5.40 -4.71
CA CYS A 230 35.52 4.05 -4.76
C CYS A 230 34.04 4.07 -5.15
N THR A 231 33.31 5.12 -4.76
CA THR A 231 31.86 5.25 -5.03
C THR A 231 31.59 5.32 -6.53
N ILE A 232 32.27 6.21 -7.27
CA ILE A 232 32.06 6.32 -8.72
C ILE A 232 32.47 5.05 -9.47
N GLN A 233 33.53 4.37 -9.01
CA GLN A 233 33.93 3.09 -9.60
C GLN A 233 32.84 2.03 -9.39
N GLY A 234 32.24 1.95 -8.20
CA GLY A 234 31.15 1.03 -7.90
C GLY A 234 29.90 1.32 -8.73
N LEU A 235 29.50 2.59 -8.81
CA LEU A 235 28.33 3.02 -9.63
C LEU A 235 28.52 2.66 -11.10
N ASN A 236 29.69 2.95 -11.68
CA ASN A 236 29.96 2.62 -13.08
C ASN A 236 29.93 1.10 -13.33
N GLU A 237 30.44 0.27 -12.42
CA GLU A 237 30.36 -1.19 -12.55
C GLU A 237 28.92 -1.70 -12.45
N MET A 238 28.10 -1.15 -11.53
CA MET A 238 26.68 -1.50 -11.42
C MET A 238 25.91 -1.14 -12.69
N GLU A 239 26.14 0.04 -13.27
CA GLU A 239 25.49 0.45 -14.52
C GLU A 239 25.97 -0.39 -15.70
N HIS A 240 27.26 -0.70 -15.77
CA HIS A 240 27.80 -1.61 -16.79
C HIS A 240 27.16 -3.01 -16.74
N LYS A 241 26.80 -3.48 -15.54
CA LYS A 241 26.05 -4.73 -15.35
C LYS A 241 24.53 -4.57 -15.53
N GLY A 242 24.05 -3.38 -15.84
CA GLY A 242 22.66 -3.10 -16.19
C GLY A 242 21.72 -2.98 -15.00
N LEU A 243 22.14 -2.44 -13.86
CA LEU A 243 21.32 -2.28 -12.66
C LEU A 243 20.02 -1.51 -12.96
N SER A 244 20.15 -0.29 -13.49
CA SER A 244 19.01 0.57 -13.82
C SER A 244 18.09 -0.07 -14.85
N SER A 245 18.68 -0.64 -15.92
CA SER A 245 17.90 -1.32 -16.96
C SER A 245 17.11 -2.52 -16.42
N SER A 246 17.72 -3.33 -15.56
CA SER A 246 17.05 -4.50 -14.97
C SER A 246 15.89 -4.11 -14.06
N LEU A 247 16.05 -3.05 -13.26
CA LEU A 247 14.98 -2.54 -12.40
C LEU A 247 13.81 -1.99 -13.22
N ILE A 248 14.10 -1.16 -14.24
CA ILE A 248 13.08 -0.58 -15.13
C ILE A 248 12.32 -1.69 -15.84
N GLN A 249 13.01 -2.66 -16.45
CA GLN A 249 12.38 -3.76 -17.16
C GLN A 249 11.54 -4.65 -16.23
N GLY A 250 12.00 -4.89 -15.01
CA GLY A 250 11.24 -5.63 -13.98
C GLY A 250 9.93 -4.94 -13.62
N MET A 251 9.96 -3.61 -13.45
CA MET A 251 8.75 -2.81 -13.20
C MET A 251 7.79 -2.84 -14.40
N VAL A 252 8.30 -2.68 -15.64
CA VAL A 252 7.48 -2.75 -16.86
C VAL A 252 6.87 -4.14 -17.03
N ALA A 253 7.61 -5.21 -16.77
CA ALA A 253 7.08 -6.58 -16.81
C ALA A 253 5.94 -6.78 -15.80
N SER A 254 6.08 -6.23 -14.58
CA SER A 254 5.04 -6.27 -13.55
C SER A 254 3.79 -5.50 -14.00
N PHE A 255 3.95 -4.32 -14.62
CA PHE A 255 2.87 -3.53 -15.16
C PHE A 255 2.09 -4.28 -16.25
N ASN A 256 2.80 -4.89 -17.20
CA ASN A 256 2.19 -5.67 -18.27
C ASN A 256 1.42 -6.89 -17.73
N LYS A 257 1.93 -7.55 -16.69
CA LYS A 257 1.23 -8.67 -16.06
C LYS A 257 -0.09 -8.24 -15.41
N ILE A 258 -0.13 -7.08 -14.73
CA ILE A 258 -1.37 -6.54 -14.15
C ILE A 258 -2.37 -6.21 -15.25
N SER A 259 -1.93 -5.61 -16.37
CA SER A 259 -2.79 -5.29 -17.53
C SER A 259 -3.48 -6.52 -18.07
N ASN A 260 -2.79 -7.65 -18.15
CA ASN A 260 -3.35 -8.90 -18.63
C ASN A 260 -4.38 -9.48 -17.65
N ILE A 261 -4.10 -9.46 -16.35
CA ILE A 261 -5.06 -9.90 -15.30
C ILE A 261 -6.35 -9.07 -15.38
N THR A 262 -6.23 -7.76 -15.55
CA THR A 262 -7.40 -6.87 -15.65
C THR A 262 -8.24 -7.17 -16.89
N LYS A 263 -7.61 -7.53 -18.02
CA LYS A 263 -8.31 -7.91 -19.25
C LYS A 263 -9.02 -9.27 -19.15
N GLU A 264 -8.44 -10.23 -18.43
CA GLU A 264 -9.04 -11.55 -18.22
C GLU A 264 -10.25 -11.52 -17.25
N GLN A 265 -10.43 -10.41 -16.52
CA GLN A 265 -11.54 -10.20 -15.58
C GLN A 265 -12.68 -9.34 -16.15
N ILE A 266 -12.56 -8.91 -17.42
CA ILE A 266 -13.59 -8.20 -18.20
C ILE A 266 -14.34 -9.19 -19.05
#